data_f0bc5def20ba00982d98ad9c621aa136
#
_entry.id   f0bc5def20ba00982d98ad9c621aa136
#
_cell.length_a   1.000
_cell.length_b   1.000
_cell.length_c   1.000
_cell.angle_alpha   90.00
_cell.angle_beta   90.00
_cell.angle_gamma   90.00
#
_symmetry.space_group_name_H-M   'P 1'
#
loop_
_entity.id
_entity.type
_entity.pdbx_description
1 polymer ?
#
loop_
_entity_poly.entity_id
_entity_poly.type
_entity_poly.pdbx_seq_one_letter_code
_entity_poly.pdbx_strand_id
1 'polypeptide(L)'
;MRSSLEQQAQSMETRSSQISTVAPAPIGHGTTMTVTATGYSMRGRTSTGAPVGWGVVAVDPSTIPLGTRMTIPGYGEGIAADTGSAIRGATIDLWFPTLAQARAWGRRTVTVTLH
;
A
#
# COMPACT_ATOMS: atom_id res chain seq x y z
N MET A 1 16.73 -1.64 -22.93
CA MET A 1 17.26 -0.98 -23.08
C MET A 1 17.42 -0.58 -22.93
N ARG A 2 17.07 -0.97 -22.72
CA ARG A 2 17.34 -0.32 -22.57
C ARG A 2 17.47 -0.30 -22.07
N SER A 3 16.80 -0.77 -21.74
CA SER A 3 17.20 -0.48 -21.55
C SER A 3 17.19 -0.52 -21.10
N SER A 4 16.58 -0.79 -20.60
CA SER A 4 16.86 -0.51 -20.40
C SER A 4 16.80 -0.40 -20.13
N LEU A 5 16.04 -0.63 -19.67
CA LEU A 5 16.30 -0.11 -19.58
C LEU A 5 16.25 0.13 -19.72
N GLU A 6 15.52 -0.20 -19.44
CA GLU A 6 15.69 0.39 -19.72
C GLU A 6 15.59 0.47 -19.74
N GLN A 7 15.05 0.00 -19.47
CA GLN A 7 15.19 0.32 -19.62
C GLN A 7 15.06 0.42 -19.30
N GLN A 8 14.54 0.23 -18.86
CA GLN A 8 14.62 0.62 -18.70
C GLN A 8 14.46 0.90 -18.70
N ALA A 9 13.88 0.32 -18.33
CA ALA A 9 13.99 0.88 -18.55
C ALA A 9 13.83 0.95 -18.77
N GLN A 10 13.28 0.79 -18.49
CA GLN A 10 13.38 1.19 -18.87
C GLN A 10 13.26 1.22 -18.74
N SER A 11 12.63 0.73 -18.48
CA SER A 11 12.82 0.97 -18.67
C SER A 11 12.68 1.04 -18.43
N MET A 12 12.23 1.16 -18.11
CA MET A 12 12.29 1.52 -18.12
C MET A 12 12.18 1.66 -18.26
N GLU A 13 11.58 1.23 -17.82
CA GLU A 13 11.71 1.64 -18.20
C GLU A 13 11.55 1.68 -18.41
N THR A 14 11.07 1.33 -18.18
CA THR A 14 11.24 1.59 -18.64
C THR A 14 11.10 1.58 -18.55
N ARG A 15 10.56 1.61 -18.32
CA ARG A 15 10.67 1.85 -18.47
C ARG A 15 10.40 2.00 -18.53
N SER A 16 9.76 1.33 -18.25
CA SER A 16 9.93 1.68 -18.57
C SER A 16 9.69 1.73 -18.73
N SER A 17 8.96 1.52 -18.63
CA SER A 17 9.07 1.81 -19.08
C SER A 17 8.81 1.55 -19.19
N GLN A 18 8.11 1.20 -19.03
CA GLN A 18 8.26 1.17 -19.34
C GLN A 18 7.74 0.94 -19.32
N ILE A 19 7.27 0.58 -19.34
CA ILE A 19 7.15 0.51 -19.52
C ILE A 19 6.47 0.32 -19.60
N SER A 20 5.94 0.01 -19.55
CA SER A 20 5.60 0.03 -19.61
C SER A 20 4.90 -0.36 -19.81
N THR A 21 4.26 -0.77 -19.77
CA THR A 21 3.96 -1.13 -19.87
C THR A 21 3.35 -1.74 -19.82
N VAL A 22 2.72 -2.16 -19.71
CA VAL A 22 2.57 -2.72 -19.40
C VAL A 22 1.98 -3.22 -18.92
N ALA A 23 1.46 -3.65 -18.65
CA ALA A 23 1.20 -4.09 -18.16
C ALA A 23 0.97 -4.37 -17.47
N PRO A 24 0.57 -4.66 -17.15
CA PRO A 24 0.42 -4.74 -16.10
C PRO A 24 1.17 -4.96 -15.31
N ALA A 25 1.44 -5.07 -15.19
CA ALA A 25 1.99 -5.19 -14.60
C ALA A 25 2.51 -5.40 -13.95
N PRO A 26 2.93 -5.42 -13.77
CA PRO A 26 3.46 -5.81 -13.14
C PRO A 26 3.85 -5.60 -12.44
N ILE A 27 3.79 -5.78 -12.31
CA ILE A 27 3.98 -5.64 -11.47
C ILE A 27 4.77 -5.23 -10.75
N GLY A 28 4.59 -4.86 -10.39
CA GLY A 28 4.92 -4.53 -9.16
C GLY A 28 6.19 -4.09 -8.70
N HIS A 29 7.07 -3.89 -9.24
CA HIS A 29 8.36 -3.62 -8.68
C HIS A 29 8.49 -2.20 -8.20
N GLY A 30 7.88 -1.89 -7.08
CA GLY A 30 8.13 -0.63 -6.46
C GLY A 30 7.40 0.55 -7.08
N THR A 31 6.21 0.32 -7.55
CA THR A 31 5.32 1.43 -7.85
C THR A 31 5.08 2.21 -6.58
N THR A 32 5.32 3.51 -6.59
CA THR A 32 5.10 4.34 -5.41
C THR A 32 3.80 5.11 -5.50
N MET A 33 3.25 5.41 -4.33
CA MET A 33 2.01 6.16 -4.22
C MET A 33 2.05 6.99 -2.95
N THR A 34 1.74 8.28 -3.05
CA THR A 34 1.63 9.15 -1.90
C THR A 34 0.22 9.06 -1.34
N VAL A 35 0.11 8.73 -0.07
CA VAL A 35 -1.16 8.51 0.60
C VAL A 35 -1.20 9.23 1.94
N THR A 36 -2.42 9.46 2.44
CA THR A 36 -2.64 9.82 3.83
C THR A 36 -2.78 8.54 4.63
N ALA A 37 -1.97 8.37 5.67
CA ALA A 37 -1.97 7.18 6.51
C ALA A 37 -2.39 7.54 7.92
N THR A 38 -3.40 6.82 8.42
CA THR A 38 -3.91 6.94 9.78
C THR A 38 -3.66 5.62 10.52
N GLY A 39 -3.98 5.58 11.80
CA GLY A 39 -3.83 4.37 12.60
C GLY A 39 -5.14 3.97 13.26
N TYR A 40 -5.37 2.68 13.37
CA TYR A 40 -6.52 2.14 14.08
C TYR A 40 -6.14 0.91 14.87
N SER A 41 -7.00 0.55 15.82
CA SER A 41 -6.83 -0.63 16.65
C SER A 41 -8.18 -1.30 16.80
N MET A 42 -8.23 -2.59 16.48
CA MET A 42 -9.43 -3.40 16.65
C MET A 42 -9.01 -4.85 16.88
N ARG A 43 -9.94 -5.65 17.36
CA ARG A 43 -9.74 -7.08 17.54
C ARG A 43 -10.63 -7.85 16.59
N GLY A 44 -10.29 -9.11 16.35
CA GLY A 44 -11.12 -10.02 15.57
C GLY A 44 -10.65 -10.11 14.14
N ARG A 45 -11.56 -9.83 13.21
CA ARG A 45 -11.29 -10.03 11.80
C ARG A 45 -11.55 -8.77 11.00
N THR A 46 -10.85 -8.67 9.89
CA THR A 46 -11.04 -7.61 8.91
C THR A 46 -12.31 -7.84 8.11
N SER A 47 -12.68 -6.88 7.27
CA SER A 47 -13.81 -7.01 6.36
C SER A 47 -13.63 -8.14 5.34
N THR A 48 -12.40 -8.59 5.10
CA THR A 48 -12.14 -9.72 4.21
C THR A 48 -12.17 -11.07 4.94
N GLY A 49 -12.40 -11.05 6.25
CA GLY A 49 -12.42 -12.26 7.07
C GLY A 49 -11.07 -12.69 7.61
N ALA A 50 -10.01 -11.96 7.29
CA ALA A 50 -8.68 -12.25 7.80
C ALA A 50 -8.55 -11.83 9.26
N PRO A 51 -7.75 -12.54 10.08
CA PRO A 51 -7.50 -12.08 11.44
C PRO A 51 -6.70 -10.77 11.42
N VAL A 52 -7.01 -9.86 12.33
CA VAL A 52 -6.24 -8.62 12.46
C VAL A 52 -4.84 -8.93 13.00
N GLY A 53 -3.90 -8.08 12.69
CA GLY A 53 -2.54 -8.20 13.15
C GLY A 53 -1.67 -7.13 12.52
N TRP A 54 -0.41 -7.12 12.92
CA TRP A 54 0.56 -6.18 12.35
C TRP A 54 0.68 -6.43 10.85
N GLY A 55 0.63 -5.34 10.08
CA GLY A 55 0.68 -5.43 8.63
C GLY A 55 -0.69 -5.39 7.96
N VAL A 56 -1.77 -5.46 8.72
CA VAL A 56 -3.11 -5.31 8.14
C VAL A 56 -3.36 -3.83 7.84
N VAL A 57 -3.72 -3.55 6.58
CA VAL A 57 -3.96 -2.18 6.10
C VAL A 57 -5.37 -2.09 5.54
N ALA A 58 -6.13 -1.13 6.03
CA ALA A 58 -7.43 -0.83 5.46
C ALA A 58 -7.25 0.15 4.30
N VAL A 59 -7.93 -0.13 3.20
CA VAL A 59 -7.79 0.64 1.96
C VAL A 59 -9.16 0.90 1.35
N ASP A 60 -9.18 1.80 0.37
CA ASP A 60 -10.27 1.90 -0.60
C ASP A 60 -9.95 0.93 -1.73
N PRO A 61 -10.70 -0.17 -1.86
CA PRO A 61 -10.34 -1.18 -2.85
C PRO A 61 -10.51 -0.72 -4.30
N SER A 62 -11.17 0.40 -4.53
CA SER A 62 -11.21 1.00 -5.88
C SER A 62 -9.92 1.75 -6.21
N THR A 63 -9.10 2.04 -5.22
CA THR A 63 -7.82 2.73 -5.39
C THR A 63 -6.65 1.78 -5.21
N ILE A 64 -6.69 0.95 -4.16
CA ILE A 64 -5.67 -0.06 -3.89
C ILE A 64 -6.38 -1.41 -3.76
N PRO A 65 -6.20 -2.31 -4.71
CA PRO A 65 -6.90 -3.60 -4.66
C PRO A 65 -6.56 -4.39 -3.40
N LEU A 66 -7.54 -5.09 -2.87
CA LEU A 66 -7.31 -6.01 -1.75
C LEU A 66 -6.29 -7.06 -2.17
N GLY A 67 -5.40 -7.41 -1.25
CA GLY A 67 -4.29 -8.32 -1.51
C GLY A 67 -3.00 -7.63 -1.95
N THR A 68 -3.04 -6.33 -2.21
CA THR A 68 -1.84 -5.58 -2.58
C THR A 68 -0.87 -5.53 -1.41
N ARG A 69 0.37 -5.88 -1.65
CA ARG A 69 1.45 -5.74 -0.67
C ARG A 69 2.08 -4.38 -0.80
N MET A 70 2.55 -3.86 0.30
CA MET A 70 3.16 -2.54 0.29
C MET A 70 4.20 -2.39 1.39
N THR A 71 5.15 -1.50 1.17
CA THR A 71 6.12 -1.08 2.17
C THR A 71 5.76 0.34 2.59
N ILE A 72 5.58 0.54 3.89
CA ILE A 72 5.08 1.80 4.44
C ILE A 72 6.16 2.39 5.34
N PRO A 73 6.71 3.57 4.99
CA PRO A 73 7.73 4.21 5.84
C PRO A 73 7.23 4.42 7.26
N GLY A 74 8.04 4.02 8.23
CA GLY A 74 7.71 4.16 9.65
C GLY A 74 6.81 3.09 10.21
N TYR A 75 6.22 2.24 9.38
CA TYR A 75 5.35 1.14 9.81
C TYR A 75 5.94 -0.23 9.44
N GLY A 76 6.33 -0.40 8.18
CA GLY A 76 6.90 -1.65 7.70
C GLY A 76 6.09 -2.25 6.57
N GLU A 77 6.13 -3.58 6.46
CA GLU A 77 5.41 -4.30 5.42
C GLU A 77 3.95 -4.43 5.78
N GLY A 78 3.09 -4.24 4.78
CA GLY A 78 1.66 -4.36 4.95
C GLY A 78 0.99 -5.05 3.78
N ILE A 79 -0.25 -5.44 3.99
CA ILE A 79 -1.11 -6.00 2.96
C ILE A 79 -2.49 -5.39 3.07
N ALA A 80 -3.06 -5.02 1.93
CA ALA A 80 -4.42 -4.49 1.86
C ALA A 80 -5.40 -5.62 2.17
N ALA A 81 -5.89 -5.68 3.39
CA ALA A 81 -6.72 -6.78 3.90
C ALA A 81 -7.96 -6.31 4.65
N ASP A 82 -8.25 -5.02 4.60
CA ASP A 82 -9.40 -4.46 5.28
C ASP A 82 -9.95 -3.28 4.49
N THR A 83 -11.16 -2.88 4.82
CA THR A 83 -11.81 -1.71 4.25
C THR A 83 -12.49 -0.93 5.37
N GLY A 84 -12.82 0.33 5.10
CA GLY A 84 -13.56 1.15 6.05
C GLY A 84 -14.31 2.23 5.29
N SER A 85 -15.50 2.60 5.78
CA SER A 85 -16.35 3.58 5.11
C SER A 85 -15.70 4.96 5.01
N ALA A 86 -14.77 5.26 5.91
CA ALA A 86 -14.04 6.52 5.91
C ALA A 86 -12.71 6.45 5.15
N ILE A 87 -12.36 5.26 4.64
CA ILE A 87 -11.09 5.07 3.94
C ILE A 87 -11.38 5.16 2.45
N ARG A 88 -11.09 6.32 1.88
CA ARG A 88 -11.44 6.66 0.50
C ARG A 88 -10.24 7.18 -0.27
N GLY A 89 -10.12 6.78 -1.54
CA GLY A 89 -9.08 7.27 -2.43
C GLY A 89 -7.68 6.93 -1.91
N ALA A 90 -6.78 7.90 -1.99
CA ALA A 90 -5.39 7.75 -1.57
C ALA A 90 -5.23 7.87 -0.05
N THR A 91 -6.00 7.07 0.68
CA THR A 91 -5.99 7.02 2.15
C THR A 91 -5.84 5.56 2.57
N ILE A 92 -5.00 5.31 3.55
CA ILE A 92 -4.85 4.00 4.17
C ILE A 92 -4.94 4.14 5.68
N ASP A 93 -5.31 3.04 6.34
CA ASP A 93 -5.44 3.00 7.80
C ASP A 93 -4.69 1.78 8.31
N LEU A 94 -3.70 2.00 9.18
CA LEU A 94 -2.75 0.99 9.60
C LEU A 94 -3.15 0.41 10.94
N TRP A 95 -3.16 -0.93 11.02
CA TRP A 95 -3.50 -1.60 12.27
C TRP A 95 -2.37 -1.52 13.29
N PHE A 96 -2.73 -1.19 14.52
CA PHE A 96 -1.84 -1.21 15.67
C PHE A 96 -2.44 -2.05 16.79
N PRO A 97 -1.61 -2.70 17.60
CA PRO A 97 -2.12 -3.56 18.66
C PRO A 97 -2.83 -2.80 19.78
N THR A 98 -2.57 -1.51 19.93
CA THR A 98 -3.22 -0.69 20.97
C THR A 98 -3.69 0.63 20.38
N LEU A 99 -4.72 1.18 21.00
CA LEU A 99 -5.22 2.50 20.64
C LEU A 99 -4.15 3.59 20.87
N ALA A 100 -3.36 3.45 21.92
CA ALA A 100 -2.29 4.40 22.20
C ALA A 100 -1.28 4.45 21.06
N GLN A 101 -0.90 3.30 20.51
CA GLN A 101 0.02 3.25 19.36
C GLN A 101 -0.61 3.83 18.11
N ALA A 102 -1.88 3.53 17.87
CA ALA A 102 -2.59 4.10 16.73
C ALA A 102 -2.65 5.63 16.82
N ARG A 103 -2.91 6.15 18.01
CA ARG A 103 -2.93 7.59 18.26
C ARG A 103 -1.56 8.22 18.12
N ALA A 104 -0.52 7.52 18.55
CA ALA A 104 0.86 7.99 18.42
C ALA A 104 1.28 8.09 16.95
N TRP A 105 0.78 7.19 16.10
CA TRP A 105 0.99 7.30 14.66
C TRP A 105 0.32 8.56 14.12
N GLY A 106 -0.93 8.80 14.53
CA GLY A 106 -1.68 9.97 14.13
C GLY A 106 -2.10 9.92 12.68
N ARG A 107 -1.92 11.03 11.99
CA ARG A 107 -2.28 11.20 10.58
C ARG A 107 -1.09 11.79 9.85
N ARG A 108 -0.58 11.09 8.86
CA ARG A 108 0.62 11.54 8.13
C ARG A 108 0.47 11.26 6.65
N THR A 109 1.20 12.04 5.88
CA THR A 109 1.38 11.78 4.46
C THR A 109 2.66 10.98 4.29
N VAL A 110 2.56 9.84 3.63
CA VAL A 110 3.70 8.96 3.37
C VAL A 110 3.67 8.51 1.92
N THR A 111 4.84 8.17 1.39
CA THR A 111 4.95 7.56 0.08
C THR A 111 5.19 6.07 0.28
N VAL A 112 4.21 5.27 -0.08
CA VAL A 112 4.29 3.81 0.05
C VAL A 112 4.79 3.21 -1.26
N THR A 113 5.42 2.04 -1.16
CA THR A 113 5.85 1.26 -2.31
C THR A 113 4.91 0.08 -2.45
N LEU A 114 4.21 -0.02 -3.58
CA LEU A 114 3.30 -1.12 -3.87
C LEU A 114 4.05 -2.24 -4.60
N HIS A 115 3.78 -3.47 -4.22
CA HIS A 115 4.47 -4.63 -4.79
C HIS A 115 3.58 -5.51 -5.64
#